data_635871a9dd451d9141b252cc6e61df0f
#
_entry.id   635871a9dd451d9141b252cc6e61df0f
#
_cell.length_a   1.000
_cell.length_b   1.000
_cell.length_c   1.000
_cell.angle_alpha   90.00
_cell.angle_beta   90.00
_cell.angle_gamma   90.00
#
_symmetry.space_group_name_H-M   'P 1'
#
loop_
_entity.id
_entity.type
_entity.pdbx_description
1 polymer ?
#
loop_
_entity_poly.entity_id
_entity_poly.type
_entity_poly.pdbx_seq_one_letter_code
_entity_poly.pdbx_strand_id
1 'polypeptide(L)'
;SIFFASLICIGLIETTHAAEVVRVGTLYPITGPVALSGGRALAAVKAVVDIVNNKHDLDIPLARTEGLPNLGGAKIELVVADHQGKPEIGRAEAERLIDREKVVALYGAFHSSVSAAASNVAERRGIPYVTGESSSPKLHTRGFKWFFRTGPHDGHYTKTMFDFIRDYQKKTGIQIKTASIMHEDTQFGVDSARVQEKLCRENGIQVVAKIAYRAKTPSLTSEVQRLKAADADVFFPTSYEPDAILTVKTMKELGYTPKLWIAQNAGYNQPGFAKAVGKDAEGIISRSPFSMDMAEKIPLVGQLNSIYKKHSGVDIFDPPIRTFVGALVLIDAINRAGSTDPGKIRDALRSTRFPASAIPMPWNDIQFGSDGQNNGISTALIQMQNGTYYSVYPFEVAAKKVIYPKPSL
;
A
#
# COMPACT_ATOMS: atom_id res chain seq x y z
N SER A 1 -26.76 -22.14 -77.51
CA SER A 1 -27.10 -21.74 -76.13
C SER A 1 -25.86 -21.77 -75.28
N ILE A 2 -25.34 -20.61 -74.92
CA ILE A 2 -24.16 -20.43 -74.07
C ILE A 2 -24.71 -20.04 -72.67
N PHE A 3 -24.50 -20.91 -71.67
CA PHE A 3 -24.76 -20.60 -70.26
C PHE A 3 -23.58 -19.87 -69.64
N PHE A 4 -23.78 -18.63 -69.21
CA PHE A 4 -22.85 -17.89 -68.37
C PHE A 4 -23.14 -18.22 -66.90
N ALA A 5 -22.23 -18.87 -66.22
CA ALA A 5 -22.29 -19.07 -64.76
C ALA A 5 -21.60 -17.87 -64.08
N SER A 6 -22.40 -17.02 -63.42
CA SER A 6 -21.86 -15.94 -62.57
C SER A 6 -21.43 -16.51 -61.23
N LEU A 7 -20.14 -16.45 -60.97
CA LEU A 7 -19.53 -16.79 -59.68
C LEU A 7 -19.66 -15.57 -58.74
N ILE A 8 -20.57 -15.66 -57.74
CA ILE A 8 -20.71 -14.64 -56.69
C ILE A 8 -19.64 -14.93 -55.64
N CYS A 9 -18.58 -14.15 -55.62
CA CYS A 9 -17.66 -14.12 -54.48
C CYS A 9 -18.31 -13.37 -53.32
N ILE A 10 -18.78 -14.11 -52.33
CA ILE A 10 -19.18 -13.55 -51.01
C ILE A 10 -17.86 -13.26 -50.25
N GLY A 11 -17.40 -12.02 -50.28
CA GLY A 11 -16.34 -11.55 -49.44
C GLY A 11 -16.78 -11.57 -47.95
N LEU A 12 -16.16 -12.43 -47.15
CA LEU A 12 -16.22 -12.37 -45.73
C LEU A 12 -15.62 -11.02 -45.27
N ILE A 13 -16.47 -10.07 -44.93
CA ILE A 13 -16.06 -8.87 -44.19
C ILE A 13 -15.73 -9.34 -42.79
N GLU A 14 -14.44 -9.60 -42.50
CA GLU A 14 -13.96 -9.66 -41.12
C GLU A 14 -14.18 -8.29 -40.50
N THR A 15 -15.26 -8.15 -39.73
CA THR A 15 -15.41 -7.02 -38.83
C THR A 15 -14.36 -7.14 -37.75
N THR A 16 -13.25 -6.41 -37.91
CA THR A 16 -12.33 -6.17 -36.81
C THR A 16 -13.10 -5.43 -35.74
N HIS A 17 -13.65 -6.18 -34.77
CA HIS A 17 -14.09 -5.59 -33.52
C HIS A 17 -12.86 -5.01 -32.87
N ALA A 18 -12.80 -3.68 -32.75
CA ALA A 18 -11.82 -3.03 -31.86
C ALA A 18 -12.00 -3.69 -30.49
N ALA A 19 -10.90 -4.20 -29.92
CA ALA A 19 -10.93 -4.85 -28.62
C ALA A 19 -11.60 -3.90 -27.63
N GLU A 20 -12.62 -4.40 -26.93
CA GLU A 20 -13.41 -3.60 -26.00
C GLU A 20 -12.49 -3.11 -24.86
N VAL A 21 -12.64 -1.85 -24.45
CA VAL A 21 -11.83 -1.27 -23.38
C VAL A 21 -12.49 -1.60 -22.03
N VAL A 22 -11.71 -2.09 -21.06
CA VAL A 22 -12.16 -2.35 -19.70
C VAL A 22 -11.75 -1.18 -18.79
N ARG A 23 -12.74 -0.46 -18.26
CA ARG A 23 -12.51 0.70 -17.40
C ARG A 23 -12.39 0.32 -15.94
N VAL A 24 -11.27 0.69 -15.33
CA VAL A 24 -11.01 0.53 -13.89
C VAL A 24 -10.88 1.90 -13.26
N GLY A 25 -11.70 2.18 -12.25
CA GLY A 25 -11.64 3.42 -11.48
C GLY A 25 -10.52 3.38 -10.46
N THR A 26 -9.71 4.42 -10.40
CA THR A 26 -8.64 4.52 -9.40
C THR A 26 -8.70 5.84 -8.65
N LEU A 27 -8.60 5.76 -7.30
CA LEU A 27 -8.74 6.91 -6.39
C LEU A 27 -7.43 7.13 -5.64
N TYR A 28 -6.79 8.30 -5.87
CA TYR A 28 -5.57 8.70 -5.17
C TYR A 28 -5.56 10.19 -4.86
N PRO A 29 -4.81 10.64 -3.82
CA PRO A 29 -4.64 12.07 -3.55
C PRO A 29 -3.56 12.62 -4.50
N ILE A 30 -3.92 13.06 -5.70
CA ILE A 30 -2.97 13.59 -6.69
C ILE A 30 -2.79 15.10 -6.60
N THR A 31 -3.60 15.75 -5.77
CA THR A 31 -3.39 17.12 -5.31
C THR A 31 -3.43 17.21 -3.78
N GLY A 32 -3.00 18.34 -3.20
CA GLY A 32 -2.96 18.56 -1.76
C GLY A 32 -1.67 18.09 -1.07
N PRO A 33 -1.63 18.07 0.28
CA PRO A 33 -0.39 17.89 1.06
C PRO A 33 0.34 16.57 0.86
N VAL A 34 -0.37 15.51 0.44
CA VAL A 34 0.20 14.17 0.19
C VAL A 34 0.18 13.79 -1.30
N ALA A 35 0.08 14.79 -2.19
CA ALA A 35 0.02 14.58 -3.64
C ALA A 35 1.20 13.76 -4.19
N LEU A 36 2.40 13.98 -3.65
CA LEU A 36 3.58 13.25 -4.09
C LEU A 36 3.47 11.75 -3.78
N SER A 37 2.99 11.39 -2.58
CA SER A 37 2.74 9.98 -2.20
C SER A 37 1.64 9.36 -3.06
N GLY A 38 0.54 10.09 -3.29
CA GLY A 38 -0.56 9.63 -4.16
C GLY A 38 -0.13 9.46 -5.62
N GLY A 39 0.65 10.40 -6.15
CA GLY A 39 1.20 10.32 -7.51
C GLY A 39 2.11 9.11 -7.70
N ARG A 40 2.93 8.77 -6.71
CA ARG A 40 3.79 7.58 -6.72
C ARG A 40 2.99 6.27 -6.64
N ALA A 41 1.93 6.25 -5.85
CA ALA A 41 1.01 5.11 -5.83
C ALA A 41 0.29 4.96 -7.19
N LEU A 42 -0.22 6.04 -7.75
CA LEU A 42 -0.83 6.02 -9.09
C LEU A 42 0.17 5.57 -10.17
N ALA A 43 1.44 5.95 -10.06
CA ALA A 43 2.50 5.49 -10.98
C ALA A 43 2.66 3.95 -10.94
N ALA A 44 2.47 3.31 -9.78
CA ALA A 44 2.49 1.84 -9.68
C ALA A 44 1.30 1.20 -10.40
N VAL A 45 0.10 1.79 -10.31
CA VAL A 45 -1.07 1.32 -11.08
C VAL A 45 -0.83 1.49 -12.58
N LYS A 46 -0.28 2.64 -13.01
CA LYS A 46 0.07 2.89 -14.42
C LYS A 46 1.11 1.90 -14.94
N ALA A 47 2.10 1.53 -14.11
CA ALA A 47 3.09 0.52 -14.47
C ALA A 47 2.45 -0.86 -14.69
N VAL A 48 1.46 -1.26 -13.88
CA VAL A 48 0.69 -2.50 -14.10
C VAL A 48 -0.10 -2.42 -15.40
N VAL A 49 -0.76 -1.31 -15.67
CA VAL A 49 -1.54 -1.13 -16.92
C VAL A 49 -0.64 -1.13 -18.14
N ASP A 50 0.55 -0.55 -18.04
CA ASP A 50 1.57 -0.63 -19.11
C ASP A 50 1.98 -2.08 -19.37
N ILE A 51 2.25 -2.86 -18.30
CA ILE A 51 2.62 -4.29 -18.42
C ILE A 51 1.51 -5.10 -19.07
N VAL A 52 0.26 -4.88 -18.68
CA VAL A 52 -0.89 -5.65 -19.18
C VAL A 52 -1.26 -5.24 -20.61
N ASN A 53 -1.22 -3.95 -20.92
CA ASN A 53 -1.63 -3.44 -22.21
C ASN A 53 -0.57 -3.60 -23.31
N ASN A 54 0.69 -3.76 -22.90
CA ASN A 54 1.82 -3.93 -23.81
C ASN A 54 2.56 -5.22 -23.45
N LYS A 55 3.15 -5.88 -24.43
CA LYS A 55 3.89 -7.11 -24.18
C LYS A 55 5.22 -6.81 -23.47
N HIS A 56 5.45 -7.46 -22.32
CA HIS A 56 6.70 -7.41 -21.56
C HIS A 56 7.23 -8.82 -21.31
N ASP A 57 8.55 -9.01 -21.34
CA ASP A 57 9.16 -10.29 -20.98
C ASP A 57 9.40 -10.36 -19.46
N LEU A 58 8.30 -10.56 -18.73
CA LEU A 58 8.29 -10.74 -17.29
C LEU A 58 7.56 -12.03 -16.93
N ASP A 59 8.02 -12.72 -15.88
CA ASP A 59 7.37 -13.93 -15.39
C ASP A 59 6.30 -13.62 -14.34
N ILE A 60 5.31 -12.84 -14.76
CA ILE A 60 4.12 -12.49 -13.98
C ILE A 60 2.88 -12.62 -14.86
N PRO A 61 1.69 -12.85 -14.27
CA PRO A 61 0.44 -12.91 -15.02
C PRO A 61 0.26 -11.71 -15.96
N LEU A 62 -0.24 -11.97 -17.16
CA LEU A 62 -0.60 -10.98 -18.19
C LEU A 62 0.58 -10.19 -18.82
N ALA A 63 1.83 -10.39 -18.39
CA ALA A 63 2.94 -9.60 -18.89
C ALA A 63 3.33 -10.00 -20.34
N ARG A 64 3.25 -11.30 -20.68
CA ARG A 64 3.62 -11.80 -22.00
C ARG A 64 2.49 -11.76 -23.03
N THR A 65 1.32 -11.27 -22.62
CA THR A 65 0.15 -11.06 -23.50
C THR A 65 0.00 -9.57 -23.82
N GLU A 66 -0.86 -9.26 -24.77
CA GLU A 66 -1.23 -7.90 -25.10
C GLU A 66 -2.72 -7.68 -24.79
N GLY A 67 -3.01 -6.96 -23.69
CA GLY A 67 -4.34 -6.81 -23.12
C GLY A 67 -4.80 -8.07 -22.37
N LEU A 68 -6.11 -8.24 -22.22
CA LEU A 68 -6.77 -9.31 -21.46
C LEU A 68 -7.18 -10.46 -22.39
N PRO A 69 -6.45 -11.59 -22.41
CA PRO A 69 -6.74 -12.70 -23.34
C PRO A 69 -8.16 -13.26 -23.24
N ASN A 70 -8.69 -13.40 -22.00
CA ASN A 70 -10.03 -13.94 -21.79
C ASN A 70 -11.16 -12.95 -22.12
N LEU A 71 -10.79 -11.73 -22.53
CA LEU A 71 -11.68 -10.66 -22.99
C LEU A 71 -11.29 -10.19 -24.41
N GLY A 72 -10.81 -11.13 -25.24
CA GLY A 72 -10.49 -10.86 -26.65
C GLY A 72 -9.37 -9.85 -26.86
N GLY A 73 -8.44 -9.71 -25.92
CA GLY A 73 -7.35 -8.74 -25.98
C GLY A 73 -7.75 -7.31 -25.54
N ALA A 74 -8.87 -7.15 -24.86
CA ALA A 74 -9.32 -5.85 -24.34
C ALA A 74 -8.23 -5.16 -23.52
N LYS A 75 -8.08 -3.85 -23.72
CA LYS A 75 -7.12 -3.03 -22.98
C LYS A 75 -7.73 -2.48 -21.70
N ILE A 76 -6.90 -2.28 -20.67
CA ILE A 76 -7.30 -1.57 -19.45
C ILE A 76 -7.20 -0.07 -19.69
N GLU A 77 -8.29 0.64 -19.38
CA GLU A 77 -8.33 2.10 -19.28
C GLU A 77 -8.50 2.50 -17.81
N LEU A 78 -7.57 3.32 -17.30
CA LEU A 78 -7.67 3.88 -15.95
C LEU A 78 -8.49 5.16 -15.96
N VAL A 79 -9.58 5.18 -15.19
CA VAL A 79 -10.32 6.41 -14.91
C VAL A 79 -9.86 6.94 -13.55
N VAL A 80 -9.03 7.97 -13.57
CA VAL A 80 -8.38 8.51 -12.38
C VAL A 80 -9.27 9.52 -11.67
N ALA A 81 -9.39 9.43 -10.36
CA ALA A 81 -10.09 10.37 -9.50
C ALA A 81 -9.16 10.89 -8.39
N ASP A 82 -9.18 12.23 -8.19
CA ASP A 82 -8.45 12.90 -7.12
C ASP A 82 -9.36 13.14 -5.92
N HIS A 83 -9.05 12.51 -4.80
CA HIS A 83 -9.81 12.71 -3.57
C HIS A 83 -9.15 13.68 -2.57
N GLN A 84 -7.98 14.26 -2.87
CA GLN A 84 -7.30 15.28 -2.05
C GLN A 84 -7.04 14.87 -0.58
N GLY A 85 -7.11 13.58 -0.27
CA GLY A 85 -7.06 13.06 1.10
C GLY A 85 -8.34 13.28 1.91
N LYS A 86 -9.47 13.59 1.27
CA LYS A 86 -10.77 13.91 1.91
C LYS A 86 -11.79 12.78 1.66
N PRO A 87 -12.34 12.18 2.73
CA PRO A 87 -13.30 11.07 2.61
C PRO A 87 -14.57 11.44 1.85
N GLU A 88 -15.08 12.66 2.03
CA GLU A 88 -16.26 13.17 1.35
C GLU A 88 -16.06 13.29 -0.16
N ILE A 89 -14.88 13.74 -0.59
CA ILE A 89 -14.53 13.80 -2.01
C ILE A 89 -14.34 12.37 -2.54
N GLY A 90 -13.64 11.49 -1.80
CA GLY A 90 -13.46 10.10 -2.19
C GLY A 90 -14.79 9.36 -2.37
N ARG A 91 -15.79 9.65 -1.54
CA ARG A 91 -17.16 9.15 -1.69
C ARG A 91 -17.79 9.63 -3.00
N ALA A 92 -17.78 10.95 -3.24
CA ALA A 92 -18.39 11.55 -4.44
C ALA A 92 -17.72 11.04 -5.72
N GLU A 93 -16.38 10.91 -5.71
CA GLU A 93 -15.63 10.37 -6.83
C GLU A 93 -15.92 8.88 -7.07
N ALA A 94 -16.09 8.07 -6.03
CA ALA A 94 -16.50 6.67 -6.18
C ALA A 94 -17.90 6.57 -6.82
N GLU A 95 -18.84 7.41 -6.41
CA GLU A 95 -20.18 7.51 -7.03
C GLU A 95 -20.05 7.91 -8.51
N ARG A 96 -19.24 8.93 -8.85
CA ARG A 96 -19.00 9.35 -10.23
C ARG A 96 -18.40 8.24 -11.09
N LEU A 97 -17.35 7.59 -10.60
CA LEU A 97 -16.65 6.51 -11.31
C LEU A 97 -17.61 5.35 -11.62
N ILE A 98 -18.46 4.97 -10.68
CA ILE A 98 -19.39 3.85 -10.85
C ILE A 98 -20.60 4.27 -11.72
N ASP A 99 -21.27 5.37 -11.34
CA ASP A 99 -22.57 5.70 -11.90
C ASP A 99 -22.46 6.38 -13.29
N ARG A 100 -21.38 7.15 -13.55
CA ARG A 100 -21.17 7.88 -14.81
C ARG A 100 -20.14 7.24 -15.73
N GLU A 101 -18.96 6.91 -15.18
CA GLU A 101 -17.86 6.36 -15.98
C GLU A 101 -18.02 4.85 -16.23
N LYS A 102 -18.93 4.19 -15.52
CA LYS A 102 -19.24 2.76 -15.67
C LYS A 102 -18.04 1.86 -15.49
N VAL A 103 -17.18 2.17 -14.52
CA VAL A 103 -16.04 1.32 -14.18
C VAL A 103 -16.48 -0.02 -13.62
N VAL A 104 -15.76 -1.09 -13.95
CA VAL A 104 -16.10 -2.46 -13.52
C VAL A 104 -15.57 -2.80 -12.12
N ALA A 105 -14.61 -2.03 -11.63
CA ALA A 105 -14.02 -2.16 -10.31
C ALA A 105 -13.39 -0.84 -9.87
N LEU A 106 -13.19 -0.67 -8.56
CA LEU A 106 -12.45 0.44 -7.96
C LEU A 106 -11.14 -0.05 -7.32
N TYR A 107 -10.08 0.75 -7.44
CA TYR A 107 -8.79 0.53 -6.83
C TYR A 107 -8.28 1.77 -6.09
N GLY A 108 -7.73 1.60 -4.89
CA GLY A 108 -7.15 2.70 -4.08
C GLY A 108 -7.42 2.49 -2.58
N ALA A 109 -7.40 3.52 -1.74
CA ALA A 109 -7.20 4.95 -2.05
C ALA A 109 -6.00 5.53 -1.27
N PHE A 110 -5.06 4.77 -0.78
CA PHE A 110 -3.97 5.19 0.12
C PHE A 110 -4.46 5.54 1.54
N HIS A 111 -5.33 6.54 1.68
CA HIS A 111 -5.92 6.93 2.97
C HIS A 111 -7.00 5.94 3.42
N SER A 112 -6.88 5.39 4.63
CA SER A 112 -7.87 4.46 5.20
C SER A 112 -9.26 5.07 5.31
N SER A 113 -9.38 6.34 5.68
CA SER A 113 -10.65 7.07 5.77
C SER A 113 -11.35 7.22 4.41
N VAL A 114 -10.58 7.46 3.35
CA VAL A 114 -11.10 7.53 1.98
C VAL A 114 -11.51 6.15 1.50
N SER A 115 -10.67 5.13 1.73
CA SER A 115 -11.03 3.73 1.41
C SER A 115 -12.30 3.28 2.13
N ALA A 116 -12.50 3.71 3.38
CA ALA A 116 -13.74 3.44 4.11
C ALA A 116 -14.96 4.06 3.42
N ALA A 117 -14.87 5.33 3.01
CA ALA A 117 -15.95 6.04 2.36
C ALA A 117 -16.25 5.49 0.94
N ALA A 118 -15.22 5.31 0.12
CA ALA A 118 -15.36 4.82 -1.27
C ALA A 118 -15.83 3.36 -1.32
N SER A 119 -15.29 2.48 -0.46
CA SER A 119 -15.74 1.08 -0.42
C SER A 119 -17.16 0.91 0.14
N ASN A 120 -17.67 1.85 0.92
CA ASN A 120 -19.10 1.90 1.27
C ASN A 120 -19.99 2.13 0.04
N VAL A 121 -19.56 3.00 -0.87
CA VAL A 121 -20.26 3.20 -2.16
C VAL A 121 -20.20 1.93 -2.99
N ALA A 122 -18.99 1.36 -3.14
CA ALA A 122 -18.77 0.14 -3.91
C ALA A 122 -19.62 -1.04 -3.39
N GLU A 123 -19.69 -1.25 -2.07
CA GLU A 123 -20.52 -2.28 -1.44
C GLU A 123 -22.00 -2.12 -1.79
N ARG A 124 -22.54 -0.90 -1.69
CA ARG A 124 -23.97 -0.63 -2.02
C ARG A 124 -24.29 -0.77 -3.52
N ARG A 125 -23.31 -0.53 -4.37
CA ARG A 125 -23.47 -0.61 -5.84
C ARG A 125 -23.12 -1.99 -6.40
N GLY A 126 -22.60 -2.91 -5.57
CA GLY A 126 -22.15 -4.23 -6.03
C GLY A 126 -20.95 -4.14 -6.98
N ILE A 127 -19.98 -3.31 -6.67
CA ILE A 127 -18.74 -3.12 -7.44
C ILE A 127 -17.54 -3.55 -6.59
N PRO A 128 -16.62 -4.40 -7.09
CA PRO A 128 -15.41 -4.75 -6.36
C PRO A 128 -14.55 -3.53 -6.03
N TYR A 129 -14.11 -3.45 -4.78
CA TYR A 129 -13.15 -2.46 -4.29
C TYR A 129 -11.90 -3.18 -3.79
N VAL A 130 -10.75 -2.86 -4.38
CA VAL A 130 -9.47 -3.45 -3.99
C VAL A 130 -8.52 -2.37 -3.47
N THR A 131 -7.76 -2.69 -2.42
CA THR A 131 -6.70 -1.82 -1.89
C THR A 131 -5.43 -2.62 -1.58
N GLY A 132 -4.28 -2.04 -1.89
CA GLY A 132 -2.97 -2.56 -1.49
C GLY A 132 -2.37 -1.85 -0.27
N GLU A 133 -2.79 -0.59 0.01
CA GLU A 133 -2.09 0.28 0.94
C GLU A 133 -2.87 0.61 2.21
N SER A 134 -4.18 0.81 2.11
CA SER A 134 -5.00 1.23 3.25
C SER A 134 -4.99 0.19 4.36
N SER A 135 -4.38 0.52 5.49
CA SER A 135 -3.97 -0.47 6.50
C SER A 135 -4.84 -0.54 7.75
N SER A 136 -5.87 0.33 7.91
CA SER A 136 -6.78 0.24 9.06
C SER A 136 -7.43 -1.14 9.16
N PRO A 137 -7.35 -1.83 10.32
CA PRO A 137 -8.01 -3.14 10.51
C PRO A 137 -9.52 -3.08 10.36
N LYS A 138 -10.15 -1.95 10.64
CA LYS A 138 -11.60 -1.79 10.51
C LYS A 138 -12.12 -1.96 9.08
N LEU A 139 -11.27 -1.83 8.05
CA LEU A 139 -11.72 -1.90 6.67
C LEU A 139 -12.28 -3.28 6.30
N HIS A 140 -11.68 -4.37 6.77
CA HIS A 140 -12.12 -5.74 6.45
C HIS A 140 -13.09 -6.34 7.48
N THR A 141 -13.27 -5.70 8.67
CA THR A 141 -14.16 -6.22 9.71
C THR A 141 -15.61 -5.73 9.60
N ARG A 142 -15.96 -5.05 8.50
CA ARG A 142 -17.30 -4.48 8.26
C ARG A 142 -18.32 -5.46 7.70
N GLY A 143 -17.92 -6.72 7.42
CA GLY A 143 -18.76 -7.73 6.80
C GLY A 143 -19.07 -7.47 5.31
N PHE A 144 -18.25 -6.67 4.64
CA PHE A 144 -18.41 -6.34 3.23
C PHE A 144 -18.11 -7.53 2.32
N LYS A 145 -18.90 -7.69 1.26
CA LYS A 145 -18.75 -8.75 0.26
C LYS A 145 -17.93 -8.31 -0.95
N TRP A 146 -17.76 -7.01 -1.15
CA TRP A 146 -17.12 -6.41 -2.32
C TRP A 146 -15.79 -5.73 -2.01
N PHE A 147 -15.32 -5.83 -0.77
CA PHE A 147 -14.04 -5.28 -0.33
C PHE A 147 -12.96 -6.35 -0.28
N PHE A 148 -11.79 -6.05 -0.86
CA PHE A 148 -10.61 -6.91 -0.87
C PHE A 148 -9.36 -6.10 -0.55
N ARG A 149 -8.49 -6.65 0.30
CA ARG A 149 -7.20 -6.03 0.60
C ARG A 149 -6.07 -7.02 0.38
N THR A 150 -5.17 -6.70 -0.55
CA THR A 150 -3.99 -7.52 -0.85
C THR A 150 -2.85 -7.28 0.12
N GLY A 151 -2.70 -6.06 0.64
CA GLY A 151 -1.65 -5.68 1.58
C GLY A 151 -1.92 -6.06 3.04
N PRO A 152 -0.89 -5.96 3.91
CA PRO A 152 -1.06 -6.11 5.34
C PRO A 152 -1.89 -4.98 5.95
N HIS A 153 -2.52 -5.25 7.09
CA HIS A 153 -3.13 -4.23 7.94
C HIS A 153 -2.29 -3.94 9.19
N ASP A 154 -2.64 -2.88 9.92
CA ASP A 154 -1.86 -2.42 11.07
C ASP A 154 -1.72 -3.46 12.18
N GLY A 155 -2.66 -4.40 12.30
CA GLY A 155 -2.52 -5.53 13.22
C GLY A 155 -1.34 -6.44 12.88
N HIS A 156 -1.13 -6.75 11.60
CA HIS A 156 0.01 -7.56 11.15
C HIS A 156 1.34 -6.83 11.40
N TYR A 157 1.40 -5.57 11.00
CA TYR A 157 2.60 -4.75 11.16
C TYR A 157 2.96 -4.54 12.62
N THR A 158 1.98 -4.19 13.45
CA THR A 158 2.24 -3.94 14.87
C THR A 158 2.66 -5.23 15.58
N LYS A 159 2.07 -6.39 15.21
CA LYS A 159 2.56 -7.68 15.71
C LYS A 159 4.05 -7.87 15.42
N THR A 160 4.50 -7.59 14.21
CA THR A 160 5.92 -7.69 13.84
C THR A 160 6.81 -6.72 14.64
N MET A 161 6.32 -5.51 14.96
CA MET A 161 7.06 -4.59 15.85
C MET A 161 7.27 -5.18 17.24
N PHE A 162 6.24 -5.83 17.79
CA PHE A 162 6.34 -6.44 19.12
C PHE A 162 7.11 -7.75 19.12
N ASP A 163 7.04 -8.54 18.05
CA ASP A 163 7.92 -9.70 17.85
C ASP A 163 9.38 -9.25 17.82
N PHE A 164 9.70 -8.17 17.09
CA PHE A 164 11.03 -7.56 17.08
C PHE A 164 11.46 -7.12 18.47
N ILE A 165 10.65 -6.38 19.21
CA ILE A 165 11.00 -5.92 20.56
C ILE A 165 11.32 -7.10 21.46
N ARG A 166 10.49 -8.14 21.49
CA ARG A 166 10.71 -9.36 22.27
C ARG A 166 12.03 -10.04 21.89
N ASP A 167 12.27 -10.26 20.61
CA ASP A 167 13.44 -10.99 20.13
C ASP A 167 14.72 -10.15 20.29
N TYR A 168 14.59 -8.82 20.15
CA TYR A 168 15.70 -7.89 20.37
C TYR A 168 16.11 -7.83 21.84
N GLN A 169 15.15 -7.74 22.76
CA GLN A 169 15.40 -7.83 24.22
C GLN A 169 16.11 -9.15 24.59
N LYS A 170 15.60 -10.28 24.05
CA LYS A 170 16.22 -11.59 24.29
C LYS A 170 17.67 -11.67 23.77
N LYS A 171 17.93 -11.07 22.61
CA LYS A 171 19.25 -11.09 21.98
C LYS A 171 20.27 -10.17 22.66
N THR A 172 19.84 -9.02 23.18
CA THR A 172 20.73 -7.94 23.64
C THR A 172 20.71 -7.74 25.16
N GLY A 173 19.72 -8.23 25.87
CA GLY A 173 19.50 -7.97 27.30
C GLY A 173 18.87 -6.59 27.59
N ILE A 174 18.65 -5.74 26.59
CA ILE A 174 18.00 -4.43 26.74
C ILE A 174 16.57 -4.65 27.21
N GLN A 175 16.06 -3.76 28.05
CA GLN A 175 14.69 -3.82 28.56
C GLN A 175 13.86 -2.66 27.97
N ILE A 176 12.75 -2.99 27.34
CA ILE A 176 11.75 -2.03 26.85
C ILE A 176 10.49 -2.21 27.72
N LYS A 177 10.27 -1.30 28.67
CA LYS A 177 9.17 -1.38 29.66
C LYS A 177 8.10 -0.31 29.45
N THR A 178 8.46 0.78 28.79
CA THR A 178 7.58 1.92 28.59
C THR A 178 7.47 2.28 27.11
N ALA A 179 6.29 2.73 26.70
CA ALA A 179 6.02 3.19 25.33
C ALA A 179 5.33 4.56 25.33
N SER A 180 5.69 5.38 24.36
CA SER A 180 4.90 6.54 23.97
C SER A 180 4.31 6.31 22.57
N ILE A 181 3.04 6.70 22.39
CA ILE A 181 2.28 6.58 21.15
C ILE A 181 1.87 7.98 20.74
N MET A 182 2.19 8.40 19.51
CA MET A 182 1.71 9.66 18.95
C MET A 182 1.11 9.41 17.57
N HIS A 183 -0.09 9.94 17.33
CA HIS A 183 -0.79 9.67 16.08
C HIS A 183 -1.64 10.85 15.62
N GLU A 184 -1.81 10.98 14.33
CA GLU A 184 -2.80 11.89 13.76
C GLU A 184 -4.24 11.42 14.04
N ASP A 185 -5.20 12.32 13.95
CA ASP A 185 -6.61 12.07 14.27
C ASP A 185 -7.41 11.43 13.13
N THR A 186 -6.76 10.97 12.07
CA THR A 186 -7.43 10.22 10.98
C THR A 186 -7.73 8.78 11.38
N GLN A 187 -8.56 8.09 10.60
CA GLN A 187 -8.85 6.68 10.83
C GLN A 187 -7.59 5.81 10.88
N PHE A 188 -6.59 6.09 10.02
CA PHE A 188 -5.31 5.39 10.04
C PHE A 188 -4.60 5.58 11.38
N GLY A 189 -4.40 6.82 11.82
CA GLY A 189 -3.71 7.12 13.08
C GLY A 189 -4.41 6.54 14.30
N VAL A 190 -5.73 6.73 14.41
CA VAL A 190 -6.55 6.25 15.54
C VAL A 190 -6.56 4.73 15.63
N ASP A 191 -6.74 4.02 14.49
CA ASP A 191 -6.83 2.57 14.49
C ASP A 191 -5.46 1.92 14.71
N SER A 192 -4.36 2.50 14.18
CA SER A 192 -2.99 2.08 14.47
C SER A 192 -2.66 2.22 15.96
N ALA A 193 -2.94 3.39 16.54
CA ALA A 193 -2.69 3.64 17.97
C ALA A 193 -3.46 2.67 18.88
N ARG A 194 -4.69 2.30 18.52
CA ARG A 194 -5.48 1.31 19.25
C ARG A 194 -4.83 -0.07 19.23
N VAL A 195 -4.29 -0.50 18.11
CA VAL A 195 -3.57 -1.77 18.00
C VAL A 195 -2.26 -1.73 18.78
N GLN A 196 -1.50 -0.63 18.68
CA GLN A 196 -0.26 -0.43 19.45
C GLN A 196 -0.51 -0.49 20.96
N GLU A 197 -1.51 0.24 21.46
CA GLU A 197 -1.90 0.24 22.88
C GLU A 197 -2.34 -1.15 23.37
N LYS A 198 -3.12 -1.88 22.55
CA LYS A 198 -3.52 -3.25 22.84
C LYS A 198 -2.29 -4.16 23.02
N LEU A 199 -1.37 -4.13 22.05
CA LEU A 199 -0.19 -4.97 22.09
C LEU A 199 0.81 -4.54 23.17
N CYS A 200 0.93 -3.25 23.50
CA CYS A 200 1.66 -2.81 24.70
C CYS A 200 1.16 -3.53 25.94
N ARG A 201 -0.14 -3.48 26.20
CA ARG A 201 -0.76 -4.14 27.35
C ARG A 201 -0.53 -5.64 27.35
N GLU A 202 -0.67 -6.32 26.20
CA GLU A 202 -0.50 -7.77 26.07
C GLU A 202 0.95 -8.22 26.28
N ASN A 203 1.93 -7.33 26.04
CA ASN A 203 3.36 -7.60 26.23
C ASN A 203 3.94 -6.97 27.48
N GLY A 204 3.12 -6.46 28.40
CA GLY A 204 3.58 -5.88 29.66
C GLY A 204 4.36 -4.57 29.52
N ILE A 205 4.18 -3.84 28.41
CA ILE A 205 4.78 -2.53 28.17
C ILE A 205 3.80 -1.44 28.59
N GLN A 206 4.19 -0.59 29.52
CA GLN A 206 3.35 0.51 30.01
C GLN A 206 3.31 1.65 28.98
N VAL A 207 2.12 2.08 28.57
CA VAL A 207 1.95 3.29 27.76
C VAL A 207 1.98 4.50 28.70
N VAL A 208 3.08 5.25 28.69
CA VAL A 208 3.30 6.43 29.54
C VAL A 208 2.85 7.73 28.87
N ALA A 209 2.69 7.75 27.57
CA ALA A 209 2.07 8.85 26.83
C ALA A 209 1.32 8.31 25.62
N LYS A 210 0.07 8.76 25.47
CA LYS A 210 -0.73 8.56 24.24
C LYS A 210 -1.25 9.90 23.80
N ILE A 211 -0.81 10.35 22.62
CA ILE A 211 -0.98 11.72 22.14
C ILE A 211 -1.61 11.68 20.76
N ALA A 212 -2.86 12.15 20.67
CA ALA A 212 -3.50 12.42 19.39
C ALA A 212 -3.26 13.90 19.03
N TYR A 213 -3.04 14.15 17.75
CA TYR A 213 -2.95 15.51 17.20
C TYR A 213 -3.77 15.62 15.91
N ARG A 214 -4.15 16.85 15.57
CA ARG A 214 -4.88 17.10 14.33
C ARG A 214 -3.96 16.91 13.13
N ALA A 215 -4.36 16.07 12.18
CA ALA A 215 -3.61 15.85 10.94
C ALA A 215 -3.38 17.18 10.19
N LYS A 216 -2.19 17.35 9.64
CA LYS A 216 -1.73 18.57 8.95
C LYS A 216 -1.67 19.80 9.89
N THR A 217 -1.35 19.56 11.16
CA THR A 217 -1.13 20.67 12.12
C THR A 217 0.09 21.50 11.72
N PRO A 218 0.08 22.83 11.97
CA PRO A 218 1.26 23.67 11.72
C PRO A 218 2.36 23.52 12.79
N SER A 219 2.04 22.92 13.95
CA SER A 219 3.00 22.76 15.06
C SER A 219 2.72 21.49 15.85
N LEU A 220 3.78 20.85 16.34
CA LEU A 220 3.77 19.71 17.26
C LEU A 220 4.57 19.98 18.54
N THR A 221 4.82 21.27 18.86
CA THR A 221 5.64 21.67 20.01
C THR A 221 5.08 21.12 21.33
N SER A 222 3.79 21.27 21.58
CA SER A 222 3.11 20.75 22.78
C SER A 222 3.18 19.23 22.89
N GLU A 223 2.95 18.54 21.77
CA GLU A 223 2.98 17.10 21.68
C GLU A 223 4.38 16.54 21.96
N VAL A 224 5.41 17.13 21.38
CA VAL A 224 6.81 16.71 21.58
C VAL A 224 7.30 17.04 22.98
N GLN A 225 6.89 18.16 23.60
CA GLN A 225 7.18 18.45 25.01
C GLN A 225 6.61 17.36 25.94
N ARG A 226 5.40 16.87 25.67
CA ARG A 226 4.78 15.76 26.43
C ARG A 226 5.53 14.46 26.21
N LEU A 227 5.98 14.14 24.98
CA LEU A 227 6.81 12.99 24.69
C LEU A 227 8.15 13.06 25.42
N LYS A 228 8.81 14.22 25.41
CA LYS A 228 10.06 14.45 26.11
C LYS A 228 9.91 14.28 27.64
N ALA A 229 8.83 14.77 28.22
CA ALA A 229 8.54 14.59 29.65
C ALA A 229 8.26 13.13 30.02
N ALA A 230 7.66 12.36 29.11
CA ALA A 230 7.36 10.93 29.32
C ALA A 230 8.62 10.04 29.17
N ASP A 231 9.59 10.42 28.34
CA ASP A 231 10.88 9.76 28.06
C ASP A 231 10.78 8.22 27.98
N ALA A 232 9.86 7.72 27.18
CA ALA A 232 9.59 6.29 27.04
C ALA A 232 10.75 5.52 26.38
N ASP A 233 10.88 4.23 26.70
CA ASP A 233 11.89 3.34 26.09
C ASP A 233 11.69 3.17 24.58
N VAL A 234 10.42 3.16 24.13
CA VAL A 234 10.05 3.08 22.70
C VAL A 234 9.02 4.14 22.32
N PHE A 235 9.19 4.72 21.14
CA PHE A 235 8.26 5.67 20.54
C PHE A 235 7.60 5.07 19.28
N PHE A 236 6.28 5.08 19.25
CA PHE A 236 5.44 4.60 18.14
C PHE A 236 4.69 5.75 17.48
N PRO A 237 5.23 6.41 16.46
CA PRO A 237 4.48 7.41 15.71
C PRO A 237 3.67 6.81 14.56
N THR A 238 2.52 7.43 14.28
CA THR A 238 1.69 7.15 13.10
C THR A 238 1.32 8.46 12.42
N SER A 239 1.91 8.72 11.25
CA SER A 239 1.79 10.00 10.53
C SER A 239 1.87 9.82 9.02
N TYR A 240 1.22 10.69 8.26
CA TYR A 240 1.55 10.92 6.85
C TYR A 240 2.80 11.80 6.71
N GLU A 241 3.34 11.91 5.48
CA GLU A 241 4.66 12.49 5.22
C GLU A 241 4.87 13.91 5.77
N PRO A 242 3.96 14.87 5.61
CA PRO A 242 4.17 16.23 6.15
C PRO A 242 4.32 16.24 7.68
N ASP A 243 3.48 15.50 8.38
CA ASP A 243 3.46 15.44 9.84
C ASP A 243 4.64 14.61 10.38
N ALA A 244 5.10 13.59 9.63
CA ALA A 244 6.31 12.84 9.94
C ALA A 244 7.56 13.74 9.89
N ILE A 245 7.67 14.57 8.86
CA ILE A 245 8.75 15.57 8.73
C ILE A 245 8.69 16.58 9.87
N LEU A 246 7.49 17.10 10.17
CA LEU A 246 7.29 18.06 11.26
C LEU A 246 7.68 17.45 12.62
N THR A 247 7.34 16.17 12.85
CA THR A 247 7.71 15.45 14.09
C THR A 247 9.22 15.44 14.30
N VAL A 248 10.01 15.04 13.29
CA VAL A 248 11.47 15.01 13.39
C VAL A 248 12.05 16.40 13.63
N LYS A 249 11.58 17.41 12.88
CA LYS A 249 12.06 18.81 13.02
C LYS A 249 11.76 19.36 14.41
N THR A 250 10.54 19.19 14.90
CA THR A 250 10.15 19.68 16.23
C THR A 250 10.93 18.96 17.35
N MET A 251 11.17 17.65 17.24
CA MET A 251 11.98 16.91 18.19
C MET A 251 13.41 17.44 18.23
N LYS A 252 14.01 17.69 17.06
CA LYS A 252 15.34 18.31 16.96
C LYS A 252 15.39 19.69 17.62
N GLU A 253 14.43 20.57 17.32
CA GLU A 253 14.33 21.91 17.90
C GLU A 253 14.22 21.89 19.43
N LEU A 254 13.52 20.90 19.98
CA LEU A 254 13.32 20.74 21.41
C LEU A 254 14.41 19.86 22.09
N GLY A 255 15.41 19.38 21.36
CA GLY A 255 16.50 18.56 21.88
C GLY A 255 15.99 17.25 22.52
N TYR A 256 15.09 16.55 21.81
CA TYR A 256 14.57 15.25 22.25
C TYR A 256 14.79 14.19 21.17
N THR A 257 15.35 13.06 21.57
CA THR A 257 15.57 11.90 20.70
C THR A 257 15.09 10.64 21.40
N PRO A 258 14.03 9.97 20.91
CA PRO A 258 13.63 8.67 21.45
C PRO A 258 14.74 7.62 21.27
N LYS A 259 14.99 6.78 22.28
CA LYS A 259 16.01 5.72 22.22
C LYS A 259 15.72 4.67 21.16
N LEU A 260 14.45 4.26 21.06
CA LEU A 260 13.94 3.36 20.04
C LEU A 260 12.74 4.02 19.37
N TRP A 261 12.82 4.19 18.05
CA TRP A 261 11.78 4.80 17.25
C TRP A 261 11.29 3.78 16.22
N ILE A 262 10.04 3.32 16.35
CA ILE A 262 9.42 2.35 15.43
C ILE A 262 8.17 2.96 14.83
N ALA A 263 8.27 3.47 13.63
CA ALA A 263 7.19 4.16 12.93
C ALA A 263 6.19 3.21 12.26
N GLN A 264 4.92 3.62 12.26
CA GLN A 264 3.83 2.90 11.57
C GLN A 264 3.78 3.21 10.07
N ASN A 265 4.90 3.53 9.43
CA ASN A 265 4.99 3.85 8.02
C ASN A 265 4.18 5.09 7.60
N ALA A 266 3.56 4.99 6.44
CA ALA A 266 2.96 6.01 5.59
C ALA A 266 3.94 7.15 5.29
N GLY A 267 4.16 8.08 6.21
CA GLY A 267 5.06 9.20 6.00
C GLY A 267 6.54 8.86 6.08
N TYR A 268 6.90 7.95 6.98
CA TYR A 268 8.32 7.68 7.29
C TYR A 268 9.06 6.91 6.19
N ASN A 269 8.37 6.18 5.31
CA ASN A 269 8.99 5.44 4.20
C ASN A 269 9.03 6.23 2.89
N GLN A 270 8.53 7.46 2.86
CA GLN A 270 8.52 8.27 1.65
C GLN A 270 9.93 8.80 1.33
N PRO A 271 10.37 8.76 0.06
CA PRO A 271 11.64 9.38 -0.33
C PRO A 271 11.71 10.89 -0.02
N GLY A 272 10.57 11.58 -0.01
CA GLY A 272 10.51 13.00 0.39
C GLY A 272 10.80 13.21 1.87
N PHE A 273 10.38 12.28 2.74
CA PHE A 273 10.75 12.29 4.16
C PHE A 273 12.26 12.21 4.35
N ALA A 274 12.90 11.17 3.79
CA ALA A 274 14.36 11.00 3.89
C ALA A 274 15.11 12.23 3.38
N LYS A 275 14.66 12.80 2.24
CA LYS A 275 15.27 14.02 1.67
C LYS A 275 15.09 15.25 2.59
N ALA A 276 13.90 15.40 3.20
CA ALA A 276 13.57 16.57 4.00
C ALA A 276 14.26 16.59 5.38
N VAL A 277 14.48 15.42 5.99
CA VAL A 277 15.07 15.33 7.34
C VAL A 277 16.56 14.92 7.30
N GLY A 278 17.03 14.38 6.19
CA GLY A 278 18.44 14.01 5.98
C GLY A 278 18.97 13.06 7.06
N LYS A 279 20.12 13.39 7.65
CA LYS A 279 20.80 12.59 8.69
C LYS A 279 19.96 12.39 9.95
N ASP A 280 18.99 13.24 10.22
CA ASP A 280 18.12 13.14 11.40
C ASP A 280 17.19 11.90 11.32
N ALA A 281 17.03 11.31 10.12
CA ALA A 281 16.34 10.02 9.95
C ALA A 281 17.16 8.80 10.41
N GLU A 282 18.46 8.95 10.62
CA GLU A 282 19.35 7.83 10.99
C GLU A 282 18.82 7.08 12.21
N GLY A 283 18.73 5.76 12.11
CA GLY A 283 18.26 4.90 13.19
C GLY A 283 16.74 4.82 13.35
N ILE A 284 15.94 5.59 12.59
CA ILE A 284 14.49 5.42 12.58
C ILE A 284 14.13 4.06 11.95
N ILE A 285 13.42 3.24 12.73
CA ILE A 285 12.82 1.99 12.24
C ILE A 285 11.43 2.29 11.73
N SER A 286 11.04 1.66 10.63
CA SER A 286 9.68 1.69 10.12
C SER A 286 9.21 0.29 9.71
N ARG A 287 7.92 0.05 9.81
CA ARG A 287 7.33 -1.19 9.32
C ARG A 287 7.26 -1.18 7.80
N SER A 288 7.55 -2.31 7.17
CA SER A 288 7.42 -2.48 5.72
C SER A 288 7.39 -3.96 5.36
N PRO A 289 6.66 -4.38 4.33
CA PRO A 289 6.83 -5.72 3.77
C PRO A 289 7.99 -5.78 2.76
N PHE A 290 8.67 -4.67 2.50
CA PHE A 290 9.60 -4.52 1.39
C PHE A 290 10.71 -3.51 1.68
N SER A 291 11.91 -3.80 1.17
CA SER A 291 13.02 -2.85 0.98
C SER A 291 13.83 -3.25 -0.26
N MET A 292 14.55 -2.30 -0.87
CA MET A 292 15.29 -2.55 -2.11
C MET A 292 16.43 -3.58 -1.98
N ASP A 293 16.96 -3.81 -0.78
CA ASP A 293 17.95 -4.88 -0.53
C ASP A 293 17.38 -6.29 -0.83
N MET A 294 16.05 -6.46 -0.83
CA MET A 294 15.41 -7.72 -1.25
C MET A 294 15.59 -8.00 -2.75
N ALA A 295 15.92 -7.00 -3.57
CA ALA A 295 16.15 -7.18 -5.01
C ALA A 295 17.31 -8.16 -5.30
N GLU A 296 18.28 -8.28 -4.42
CA GLU A 296 19.37 -9.25 -4.55
C GLU A 296 18.88 -10.70 -4.50
N LYS A 297 17.78 -10.95 -3.79
CA LYS A 297 17.18 -12.29 -3.59
C LYS A 297 15.97 -12.53 -4.49
N ILE A 298 15.32 -11.48 -4.98
CA ILE A 298 14.09 -11.52 -5.79
C ILE A 298 14.34 -10.75 -7.09
N PRO A 299 14.83 -11.40 -8.17
CA PRO A 299 15.20 -10.73 -9.43
C PRO A 299 14.04 -9.93 -10.06
N LEU A 300 12.80 -10.36 -9.86
CA LEU A 300 11.59 -9.67 -10.30
C LEU A 300 11.55 -8.21 -9.81
N VAL A 301 12.08 -7.92 -8.61
CA VAL A 301 12.11 -6.55 -8.06
C VAL A 301 12.88 -5.59 -8.98
N GLY A 302 14.05 -5.99 -9.49
CA GLY A 302 14.86 -5.15 -10.39
C GLY A 302 14.15 -4.88 -11.72
N GLN A 303 13.48 -5.88 -12.28
CA GLN A 303 12.72 -5.75 -13.53
C GLN A 303 11.52 -4.79 -13.34
N LEU A 304 10.74 -4.97 -12.29
CA LEU A 304 9.61 -4.10 -11.97
C LEU A 304 10.05 -2.69 -11.62
N ASN A 305 11.18 -2.53 -10.91
CA ASN A 305 11.74 -1.22 -10.58
C ASN A 305 12.02 -0.41 -11.84
N SER A 306 12.58 -1.02 -12.88
CA SER A 306 12.87 -0.35 -14.16
C SER A 306 11.60 0.20 -14.82
N ILE A 307 10.49 -0.55 -14.78
CA ILE A 307 9.21 -0.10 -15.34
C ILE A 307 8.59 0.97 -14.45
N TYR A 308 8.50 0.73 -13.13
CA TYR A 308 7.96 1.70 -12.19
C TYR A 308 8.66 3.05 -12.25
N LYS A 309 10.00 3.05 -12.33
CA LYS A 309 10.82 4.27 -12.39
C LYS A 309 10.51 5.14 -13.63
N LYS A 310 10.12 4.54 -14.76
CA LYS A 310 9.66 5.29 -15.94
C LYS A 310 8.40 6.11 -15.67
N HIS A 311 7.52 5.60 -14.81
CA HIS A 311 6.26 6.26 -14.46
C HIS A 311 6.36 7.19 -13.25
N SER A 312 7.31 6.95 -12.33
CA SER A 312 7.39 7.63 -11.02
C SER A 312 8.57 8.58 -10.88
N GLY A 313 9.64 8.37 -11.68
CA GLY A 313 10.92 9.08 -11.54
C GLY A 313 11.79 8.66 -10.35
N VAL A 314 11.34 7.67 -9.54
CA VAL A 314 12.08 7.17 -8.36
C VAL A 314 12.08 5.65 -8.34
N ASP A 315 13.00 5.07 -7.57
CA ASP A 315 13.01 3.62 -7.35
C ASP A 315 11.77 3.18 -6.56
N ILE A 316 11.34 1.93 -6.80
CA ILE A 316 10.17 1.36 -6.13
C ILE A 316 10.45 1.17 -4.64
N PHE A 317 9.44 1.40 -3.83
CA PHE A 317 9.49 1.31 -2.37
C PHE A 317 8.13 0.90 -1.81
N ASP A 318 7.98 0.75 -0.49
CA ASP A 318 6.68 0.62 0.16
C ASP A 318 6.11 2.02 0.50
N PRO A 319 4.90 2.39 0.09
CA PRO A 319 3.72 1.59 -0.35
C PRO A 319 3.59 1.22 -1.84
N PRO A 320 4.23 1.90 -2.82
CA PRO A 320 3.97 1.63 -4.24
C PRO A 320 4.10 0.16 -4.68
N ILE A 321 5.01 -0.62 -4.07
CA ILE A 321 5.13 -2.05 -4.38
C ILE A 321 3.86 -2.83 -4.05
N ARG A 322 3.19 -2.50 -2.93
CA ARG A 322 1.89 -3.11 -2.56
C ARG A 322 0.78 -2.65 -3.48
N THR A 323 0.82 -1.39 -3.91
CA THR A 323 -0.09 -0.84 -4.93
C THR A 323 0.04 -1.62 -6.22
N PHE A 324 1.28 -1.86 -6.68
CA PHE A 324 1.56 -2.65 -7.87
C PHE A 324 0.92 -4.04 -7.79
N VAL A 325 1.21 -4.77 -6.72
CA VAL A 325 0.69 -6.13 -6.54
C VAL A 325 -0.84 -6.14 -6.46
N GLY A 326 -1.44 -5.22 -5.72
CA GLY A 326 -2.90 -5.16 -5.60
C GLY A 326 -3.60 -4.84 -6.92
N ALA A 327 -3.05 -3.93 -7.72
CA ALA A 327 -3.57 -3.61 -9.04
C ALA A 327 -3.44 -4.81 -10.02
N LEU A 328 -2.30 -5.50 -9.98
CA LEU A 328 -2.08 -6.69 -10.81
C LEU A 328 -3.06 -7.81 -10.46
N VAL A 329 -3.28 -8.07 -9.16
CA VAL A 329 -4.26 -9.06 -8.68
C VAL A 329 -5.68 -8.71 -9.12
N LEU A 330 -6.08 -7.44 -9.08
CA LEU A 330 -7.38 -7.02 -9.57
C LEU A 330 -7.53 -7.26 -11.07
N ILE A 331 -6.54 -6.85 -11.87
CA ILE A 331 -6.60 -6.98 -13.33
C ILE A 331 -6.53 -8.47 -13.75
N ASP A 332 -5.73 -9.28 -13.06
CA ASP A 332 -5.74 -10.73 -13.24
C ASP A 332 -7.11 -11.35 -12.92
N ALA A 333 -7.77 -10.91 -11.87
CA ALA A 333 -9.13 -11.37 -11.53
C ALA A 333 -10.15 -10.97 -12.61
N ILE A 334 -10.07 -9.76 -13.18
CA ILE A 334 -10.90 -9.33 -14.31
C ILE A 334 -10.68 -10.25 -15.51
N ASN A 335 -9.43 -10.57 -15.84
CA ASN A 335 -9.11 -11.49 -16.93
C ASN A 335 -9.66 -12.89 -16.65
N ARG A 336 -9.45 -13.46 -15.45
CA ARG A 336 -9.97 -14.78 -15.07
C ARG A 336 -11.49 -14.85 -15.07
N ALA A 337 -12.16 -13.76 -14.74
CA ALA A 337 -13.62 -13.65 -14.83
C ALA A 337 -14.13 -13.80 -16.27
N GLY A 338 -13.30 -13.45 -17.27
CA GLY A 338 -13.68 -13.47 -18.69
C GLY A 338 -14.92 -12.60 -18.97
N SER A 339 -15.13 -11.56 -18.16
CA SER A 339 -16.36 -10.75 -18.17
C SER A 339 -16.13 -9.41 -17.48
N THR A 340 -16.86 -8.40 -17.93
CA THR A 340 -16.95 -7.09 -17.27
C THR A 340 -18.05 -7.04 -16.20
N ASP A 341 -18.77 -8.13 -15.97
CA ASP A 341 -19.76 -8.24 -14.90
C ASP A 341 -19.11 -8.17 -13.53
N PRO A 342 -19.47 -7.18 -12.67
CA PRO A 342 -18.85 -7.02 -11.36
C PRO A 342 -18.99 -8.24 -10.43
N GLY A 343 -20.11 -8.99 -10.54
CA GLY A 343 -20.34 -10.19 -9.75
C GLY A 343 -19.33 -11.29 -10.08
N LYS A 344 -19.08 -11.52 -11.38
CA LYS A 344 -18.07 -12.48 -11.83
C LYS A 344 -16.66 -12.05 -11.43
N ILE A 345 -16.34 -10.74 -11.50
CA ILE A 345 -15.05 -10.19 -11.04
C ILE A 345 -14.88 -10.40 -9.53
N ARG A 346 -15.92 -10.13 -8.74
CA ARG A 346 -15.91 -10.41 -7.29
C ARG A 346 -15.64 -11.89 -7.01
N ASP A 347 -16.30 -12.79 -7.72
CA ASP A 347 -16.15 -14.23 -7.50
C ASP A 347 -14.75 -14.72 -7.94
N ALA A 348 -14.19 -14.12 -8.99
CA ALA A 348 -12.79 -14.34 -9.38
C ALA A 348 -11.80 -13.81 -8.33
N LEU A 349 -12.08 -12.66 -7.69
CA LEU A 349 -11.29 -12.16 -6.56
C LEU A 349 -11.37 -13.12 -5.36
N ARG A 350 -12.57 -13.60 -5.00
CA ARG A 350 -12.76 -14.53 -3.89
C ARG A 350 -12.01 -15.85 -4.07
N SER A 351 -11.93 -16.34 -5.30
CA SER A 351 -11.22 -17.58 -5.66
C SER A 351 -9.74 -17.35 -6.02
N THR A 352 -9.20 -16.17 -5.76
CA THR A 352 -7.81 -15.84 -6.10
C THR A 352 -6.82 -16.79 -5.41
N ARG A 353 -5.88 -17.32 -6.21
CA ARG A 353 -4.64 -17.97 -5.82
C ARG A 353 -3.54 -17.40 -6.67
N PHE A 354 -3.06 -16.19 -6.27
CA PHE A 354 -2.03 -15.49 -7.03
C PHE A 354 -0.65 -15.97 -6.54
N PRO A 355 0.22 -16.50 -7.43
CA PRO A 355 1.41 -17.23 -7.01
C PRO A 355 2.48 -16.34 -6.38
N ALA A 356 3.14 -16.83 -5.35
CA ALA A 356 4.25 -16.16 -4.67
C ALA A 356 5.38 -15.78 -5.64
N SER A 357 5.64 -16.57 -6.68
CA SER A 357 6.67 -16.29 -7.70
C SER A 357 6.42 -14.99 -8.49
N ALA A 358 5.17 -14.54 -8.56
CA ALA A 358 4.79 -13.29 -9.23
C ALA A 358 4.70 -12.09 -8.26
N ILE A 359 5.11 -12.26 -7.00
CA ILE A 359 5.04 -11.23 -5.96
C ILE A 359 6.47 -10.75 -5.65
N PRO A 360 6.78 -9.46 -5.84
CA PRO A 360 8.12 -8.92 -5.58
C PRO A 360 8.36 -8.65 -4.08
N MET A 361 7.80 -9.46 -3.22
CA MET A 361 7.92 -9.41 -1.75
C MET A 361 7.97 -10.84 -1.20
N PRO A 362 8.52 -11.06 0.00
CA PRO A 362 8.60 -12.38 0.60
C PRO A 362 7.26 -12.86 1.16
N TRP A 363 6.22 -12.85 0.34
CA TRP A 363 4.89 -13.33 0.66
C TRP A 363 4.65 -14.74 0.14
N ASN A 364 3.68 -15.42 0.73
CA ASN A 364 3.09 -16.62 0.14
C ASN A 364 2.09 -16.24 -0.96
N ASP A 365 1.45 -17.25 -1.57
CA ASP A 365 0.38 -17.02 -2.52
C ASP A 365 -0.70 -16.09 -1.93
N ILE A 366 -1.19 -15.16 -2.74
CA ILE A 366 -2.31 -14.31 -2.30
C ILE A 366 -3.60 -15.12 -2.38
N GLN A 367 -4.23 -15.26 -1.23
CA GLN A 367 -5.54 -15.86 -1.07
C GLN A 367 -6.36 -15.01 -0.10
N PHE A 368 -7.59 -14.71 -0.48
CA PHE A 368 -8.47 -13.91 0.36
C PHE A 368 -9.26 -14.79 1.33
N GLY A 369 -9.30 -14.39 2.60
CA GLY A 369 -10.24 -14.91 3.60
C GLY A 369 -11.69 -14.51 3.28
N SER A 370 -12.63 -15.03 4.06
CA SER A 370 -14.05 -14.69 3.94
C SER A 370 -14.35 -13.20 4.12
N ASP A 371 -13.46 -12.50 4.82
CA ASP A 371 -13.50 -11.06 5.08
C ASP A 371 -12.81 -10.21 4.00
N GLY A 372 -12.29 -10.83 2.94
CA GLY A 372 -11.57 -10.17 1.85
C GLY A 372 -10.14 -9.74 2.19
N GLN A 373 -9.59 -10.16 3.33
CA GLN A 373 -8.18 -9.93 3.67
C GLN A 373 -7.29 -11.02 3.05
N ASN A 374 -6.16 -10.63 2.46
CA ASN A 374 -5.12 -11.57 2.04
C ASN A 374 -4.49 -12.26 3.26
N ASN A 375 -4.39 -13.59 3.23
CA ASN A 375 -3.80 -14.41 4.30
C ASN A 375 -2.34 -14.80 4.02
N GLY A 376 -1.83 -14.59 2.81
CA GLY A 376 -0.48 -14.98 2.38
C GLY A 376 0.62 -13.96 2.71
N ILE A 377 0.34 -12.98 3.55
CA ILE A 377 1.25 -11.85 3.83
C ILE A 377 2.29 -12.16 4.89
N SER A 378 3.47 -11.53 4.72
CA SER A 378 4.46 -11.34 5.78
C SER A 378 4.83 -9.85 5.90
N THR A 379 5.40 -9.47 7.03
CA THR A 379 5.83 -8.10 7.30
C THR A 379 7.23 -8.09 7.90
N ALA A 380 7.95 -6.99 7.70
CA ALA A 380 9.31 -6.79 8.13
C ALA A 380 9.48 -5.43 8.79
N LEU A 381 10.62 -5.19 9.40
CA LEU A 381 11.07 -3.87 9.81
C LEU A 381 12.30 -3.47 9.00
N ILE A 382 12.29 -2.22 8.59
CA ILE A 382 13.39 -1.55 7.91
C ILE A 382 13.91 -0.43 8.77
N GLN A 383 15.19 -0.13 8.70
CA GLN A 383 15.81 0.97 9.43
C GLN A 383 16.58 1.88 8.49
N MET A 384 16.47 3.18 8.70
CA MET A 384 17.27 4.17 7.99
C MET A 384 18.70 4.09 8.47
N GLN A 385 19.62 3.77 7.56
CA GLN A 385 21.06 3.70 7.80
C GLN A 385 21.81 4.31 6.60
N ASN A 386 22.63 5.31 6.86
CA ASN A 386 23.38 6.05 5.83
C ASN A 386 22.47 6.58 4.70
N GLY A 387 21.29 7.10 5.04
CA GLY A 387 20.35 7.70 4.10
C GLY A 387 19.51 6.72 3.27
N THR A 388 19.59 5.41 3.55
CA THR A 388 18.86 4.35 2.85
C THR A 388 18.17 3.42 3.84
N TYR A 389 17.01 2.91 3.49
CA TYR A 389 16.32 1.89 4.28
C TYR A 389 16.86 0.49 3.96
N TYR A 390 17.26 -0.23 5.01
CA TYR A 390 17.64 -1.64 4.95
C TYR A 390 16.77 -2.48 5.86
N SER A 391 16.51 -3.73 5.46
CA SER A 391 15.83 -4.71 6.30
C SER A 391 16.67 -5.00 7.55
N VAL A 392 16.03 -4.95 8.74
CA VAL A 392 16.66 -5.22 10.03
C VAL A 392 15.96 -6.31 10.83
N TYR A 393 14.75 -6.69 10.44
CA TYR A 393 13.97 -7.77 11.05
C TYR A 393 12.99 -8.38 10.04
N PRO A 394 12.77 -9.71 10.00
CA PRO A 394 13.35 -10.76 10.87
C PRO A 394 14.87 -10.86 10.77
N PHE A 395 15.55 -11.16 11.90
CA PHE A 395 17.02 -11.14 11.99
C PHE A 395 17.73 -12.12 11.04
N GLU A 396 17.06 -13.25 10.71
CA GLU A 396 17.60 -14.32 9.86
C GLU A 396 17.77 -13.89 8.40
N VAL A 397 16.98 -12.91 7.96
CA VAL A 397 16.96 -12.41 6.57
C VAL A 397 17.35 -10.95 6.46
N ALA A 398 17.66 -10.30 7.58
CA ALA A 398 18.02 -8.90 7.65
C ALA A 398 19.32 -8.58 6.88
N ALA A 399 19.31 -7.49 6.12
CA ALA A 399 20.49 -7.00 5.41
C ALA A 399 21.49 -6.29 6.36
N LYS A 400 20.99 -5.69 7.42
CA LYS A 400 21.81 -4.92 8.38
C LYS A 400 21.44 -5.23 9.83
N LYS A 401 22.39 -5.01 10.73
CA LYS A 401 22.14 -5.01 12.18
C LYS A 401 21.40 -3.74 12.58
N VAL A 402 20.61 -3.84 13.66
CA VAL A 402 19.89 -2.69 14.24
C VAL A 402 20.88 -1.70 14.85
N ILE A 403 20.72 -0.42 14.54
CA ILE A 403 21.35 0.70 15.26
C ILE A 403 20.47 1.02 16.47
N TYR A 404 21.02 0.88 17.66
CA TYR A 404 20.38 1.22 18.94
C TYR A 404 21.46 1.69 19.95
N PRO A 405 21.21 2.74 20.73
CA PRO A 405 20.06 3.65 20.60
C PRO A 405 20.10 4.44 19.28
N LYS A 406 18.94 5.01 18.91
CA LYS A 406 18.89 5.93 17.78
C LYS A 406 19.89 7.08 17.98
N PRO A 407 20.72 7.43 16.97
CA PRO A 407 21.58 8.59 17.03
C PRO A 407 20.80 9.88 17.33
N SER A 408 21.44 10.81 18.04
CA SER A 408 20.84 12.12 18.37
C SER A 408 20.42 12.90 17.12
N LEU A 409 19.30 13.60 17.23
CA LEU A 409 18.76 14.50 16.21
C LEU A 409 19.61 15.79 16.11
#